data_21796d6f95e3996af2b957c5b6f9fe39
#
_entry.id   21796d6f95e3996af2b957c5b6f9fe39
#
_cell.length_a   1.000
_cell.length_b   1.000
_cell.length_c   1.000
_cell.angle_alpha   90.00
_cell.angle_beta   90.00
_cell.angle_gamma   90.00
#
_symmetry.space_group_name_H-M   'P 1'
#
loop_
_entity.id
_entity.type
_entity.pdbx_description
1 polymer ?
#
loop_
_entity_poly.entity_id
_entity_poly.type
_entity_poly.pdbx_seq_one_letter_code
_entity_poly.pdbx_strand_id
1 'polypeptide(L)'
;MGHLILINGMPRSGKDTVGGLISYVFGASKVKMTDPIDAAFKNLFGLEDWQFLMLREEFKEAPLPIGDIDHGVSLRDFYIRFSEDFMKPLMGDGIFGHLAAKRTHELLQLGNVVVTDCGFNREAQALLDEIGEDFEVWGITVERDGCTWDSREPVDFWALEVPSIVIENNGSVEELEQIVVEVCQEHFGITCSYDWIKSELSGDV
;
A
#
# COMPACT_ATOMS: atom_id res chain seq x y z
N MET A 1 -17.31 -11.13 7.53
CA MET A 1 -16.32 -11.38 6.48
C MET A 1 -15.41 -10.15 6.42
N GLY A 2 -14.11 -10.33 6.30
CA GLY A 2 -13.18 -9.21 6.15
C GLY A 2 -13.30 -8.57 4.77
N HIS A 3 -13.01 -7.27 4.69
CA HIS A 3 -12.91 -6.55 3.43
C HIS A 3 -11.46 -6.41 3.01
N LEU A 4 -11.18 -6.55 1.71
CA LEU A 4 -9.90 -6.25 1.09
C LEU A 4 -9.98 -4.91 0.37
N ILE A 5 -9.11 -3.98 0.74
CA ILE A 5 -9.01 -2.68 0.09
C ILE A 5 -7.67 -2.57 -0.62
N LEU A 6 -7.70 -2.35 -1.94
CA LEU A 6 -6.52 -2.16 -2.77
C LEU A 6 -6.34 -0.68 -3.06
N ILE A 7 -5.23 -0.07 -2.63
CA ILE A 7 -4.96 1.34 -2.87
C ILE A 7 -3.95 1.52 -3.99
N ASN A 8 -4.36 2.26 -5.01
CA ASN A 8 -3.54 2.72 -6.11
C ASN A 8 -3.47 4.26 -6.11
N GLY A 9 -2.49 4.83 -6.78
CA GLY A 9 -2.37 6.27 -6.91
C GLY A 9 -0.99 6.69 -7.39
N MET A 10 -0.90 7.87 -7.95
CA MET A 10 0.34 8.47 -8.44
C MET A 10 1.40 8.57 -7.33
N PRO A 11 2.69 8.58 -7.69
CA PRO A 11 3.73 8.93 -6.72
C PRO A 11 3.42 10.27 -6.03
N ARG A 12 3.53 10.30 -4.70
CA ARG A 12 3.25 11.48 -3.85
C ARG A 12 1.78 11.93 -3.79
N SER A 13 0.83 11.16 -4.31
CA SER A 13 -0.60 11.48 -4.19
C SER A 13 -1.15 11.38 -2.76
N GLY A 14 -0.41 10.77 -1.83
CA GLY A 14 -0.86 10.55 -0.44
C GLY A 14 -1.48 9.19 -0.17
N LYS A 15 -1.35 8.22 -1.08
CA LYS A 15 -1.90 6.86 -0.91
C LYS A 15 -1.45 6.16 0.38
N ASP A 16 -0.21 6.38 0.84
CA ASP A 16 0.27 5.82 2.11
C ASP A 16 -0.46 6.43 3.31
N THR A 17 -0.79 7.73 3.24
CA THR A 17 -1.59 8.45 4.25
C THR A 17 -3.01 7.92 4.26
N VAL A 18 -3.65 7.83 3.08
CA VAL A 18 -5.00 7.24 2.93
C VAL A 18 -5.04 5.83 3.48
N GLY A 19 -4.05 4.99 3.13
CA GLY A 19 -3.94 3.62 3.66
C GLY A 19 -3.75 3.55 5.18
N GLY A 20 -3.01 4.50 5.75
CA GLY A 20 -2.86 4.65 7.19
C GLY A 20 -4.19 5.03 7.87
N LEU A 21 -4.90 6.00 7.31
CA LEU A 21 -6.22 6.43 7.80
C LEU A 21 -7.26 5.31 7.72
N ILE A 22 -7.35 4.60 6.58
CA ILE A 22 -8.25 3.45 6.44
C ILE A 22 -7.90 2.37 7.46
N SER A 23 -6.60 2.06 7.62
CA SER A 23 -6.16 1.08 8.62
C SER A 23 -6.64 1.47 10.03
N TYR A 24 -6.55 2.74 10.37
CA TYR A 24 -6.98 3.24 11.68
C TYR A 24 -8.51 3.25 11.82
N VAL A 25 -9.20 3.89 10.87
CA VAL A 25 -10.67 4.11 10.91
C VAL A 25 -11.44 2.81 10.76
N PHE A 26 -10.99 1.93 9.88
CA PHE A 26 -11.67 0.66 9.55
C PHE A 26 -11.11 -0.54 10.33
N GLY A 27 -10.07 -0.34 11.15
CA GLY A 27 -9.41 -1.43 11.85
C GLY A 27 -8.75 -2.45 10.91
N ALA A 28 -8.30 -2.00 9.72
CA ALA A 28 -7.73 -2.87 8.72
C ALA A 28 -6.23 -3.13 8.97
N SER A 29 -5.81 -4.39 8.85
CA SER A 29 -4.40 -4.74 8.83
C SER A 29 -3.74 -4.25 7.53
N LYS A 30 -2.55 -3.64 7.62
CA LYS A 30 -1.80 -3.18 6.44
C LYS A 30 -0.95 -4.30 5.86
N VAL A 31 -0.97 -4.41 4.54
CA VAL A 31 -0.09 -5.26 3.73
C VAL A 31 0.49 -4.41 2.60
N LYS A 32 1.70 -4.75 2.17
CA LYS A 32 2.33 -4.18 0.98
C LYS A 32 2.76 -5.28 0.02
N MET A 33 2.61 -5.01 -1.27
CA MET A 33 3.20 -5.86 -2.32
C MET A 33 4.73 -5.91 -2.17
N THR A 34 5.33 -4.84 -1.65
CA THR A 34 6.77 -4.72 -1.41
C THR A 34 7.26 -5.36 -0.10
N ASP A 35 6.39 -5.85 0.79
CA ASP A 35 6.81 -6.49 2.06
C ASP A 35 7.82 -7.65 1.85
N PRO A 36 7.72 -8.49 0.81
CA PRO A 36 8.73 -9.52 0.53
C PRO A 36 10.10 -8.95 0.17
N ILE A 37 10.15 -7.78 -0.47
CA ILE A 37 11.42 -7.08 -0.80
C ILE A 37 12.03 -6.51 0.48
N ASP A 38 11.20 -5.91 1.36
CA ASP A 38 11.62 -5.42 2.66
C ASP A 38 12.26 -6.55 3.48
N ALA A 39 11.60 -7.71 3.52
CA ALA A 39 12.12 -8.89 4.21
C ALA A 39 13.42 -9.41 3.60
N ALA A 40 13.51 -9.48 2.27
CA ALA A 40 14.72 -9.90 1.58
C ALA A 40 15.89 -8.95 1.87
N PHE A 41 15.66 -7.63 1.79
CA PHE A 41 16.65 -6.61 2.08
C PHE A 41 17.16 -6.71 3.53
N LYS A 42 16.25 -6.78 4.51
CA LYS A 42 16.62 -6.94 5.92
C LYS A 42 17.47 -8.17 6.16
N ASN A 43 17.07 -9.30 5.58
CA ASN A 43 17.80 -10.56 5.74
C ASN A 43 19.18 -10.54 5.07
N LEU A 44 19.30 -9.98 3.87
CA LEU A 44 20.58 -9.88 3.15
C LEU A 44 21.62 -9.06 3.90
N PHE A 45 21.19 -8.00 4.57
CA PHE A 45 22.08 -7.07 5.27
C PHE A 45 22.10 -7.26 6.79
N GLY A 46 21.37 -8.26 7.32
CA GLY A 46 21.32 -8.55 8.76
C GLY A 46 20.72 -7.41 9.58
N LEU A 47 19.70 -6.71 9.05
CA LEU A 47 19.13 -5.54 9.68
C LEU A 47 17.93 -5.91 10.57
N GLU A 48 17.91 -5.30 11.74
CA GLU A 48 16.73 -5.26 12.58
C GLU A 48 15.67 -4.29 12.01
N ASP A 49 14.39 -4.44 12.38
CA ASP A 49 13.29 -3.62 11.87
C ASP A 49 13.53 -2.12 12.05
N TRP A 50 14.02 -1.69 13.21
CA TRP A 50 14.29 -0.27 13.49
C TRP A 50 15.42 0.31 12.62
N GLN A 51 16.46 -0.50 12.31
CA GLN A 51 17.55 -0.08 11.42
C GLN A 51 17.05 0.10 9.99
N PHE A 52 16.20 -0.84 9.55
CA PHE A 52 15.58 -0.75 8.24
C PHE A 52 14.66 0.47 8.11
N LEU A 53 13.85 0.76 9.13
CA LEU A 53 12.98 1.95 9.14
C LEU A 53 13.79 3.24 9.03
N MET A 54 14.89 3.37 9.78
CA MET A 54 15.82 4.51 9.66
C MET A 54 16.38 4.63 8.24
N LEU A 55 16.87 3.53 7.67
CA LEU A 55 17.40 3.52 6.30
C LEU A 55 16.32 3.92 5.28
N ARG A 56 15.10 3.47 5.47
CA ARG A 56 13.97 3.79 4.58
C ARG A 56 13.58 5.26 4.63
N GLU A 57 13.67 5.91 5.78
CA GLU A 57 13.38 7.34 5.92
C GLU A 57 14.51 8.20 5.32
N GLU A 58 15.76 7.88 5.62
CA GLU A 58 16.90 8.72 5.27
C GLU A 58 17.47 8.44 3.88
N PHE A 59 17.45 7.17 3.44
CA PHE A 59 18.15 6.71 2.23
C PHE A 59 17.21 6.16 1.15
N LYS A 60 15.93 6.53 1.19
CA LYS A 60 14.97 6.11 0.15
C LYS A 60 15.43 6.51 -1.25
N GLU A 61 15.89 7.74 -1.39
CA GLU A 61 16.35 8.33 -2.67
C GLU A 61 17.85 8.68 -2.63
N ALA A 62 18.51 8.56 -1.48
CA ALA A 62 19.93 8.80 -1.31
C ALA A 62 20.72 7.50 -1.33
N PRO A 63 22.03 7.53 -1.68
CA PRO A 63 22.89 6.36 -1.65
C PRO A 63 22.89 5.67 -0.28
N LEU A 64 22.73 4.35 -0.27
CA LEU A 64 22.72 3.54 0.94
C LEU A 64 24.11 3.51 1.60
N PRO A 65 24.22 3.72 2.91
CA PRO A 65 25.49 3.66 3.64
C PRO A 65 25.86 2.21 4.01
N ILE A 66 25.72 1.28 3.09
CA ILE A 66 25.95 -0.16 3.32
C ILE A 66 27.21 -0.62 2.61
N GLY A 67 28.20 -1.03 3.40
CA GLY A 67 29.49 -1.54 2.91
C GLY A 67 30.43 -0.44 2.40
N ASP A 68 31.60 -0.88 1.87
CA ASP A 68 32.63 0.00 1.30
C ASP A 68 32.34 0.38 -0.17
N ILE A 69 31.10 0.13 -0.62
CA ILE A 69 30.73 0.21 -2.03
C ILE A 69 29.97 1.50 -2.26
N ASP A 70 30.67 2.54 -2.64
CA ASP A 70 30.11 3.79 -3.15
C ASP A 70 29.57 3.60 -4.57
N HIS A 71 28.49 2.81 -4.71
CA HIS A 71 27.83 2.61 -6.01
C HIS A 71 26.65 3.56 -6.24
N GLY A 72 26.38 4.47 -5.32
CA GLY A 72 25.31 5.44 -5.46
C GLY A 72 23.90 4.81 -5.52
N VAL A 73 23.73 3.55 -5.07
CA VAL A 73 22.45 2.85 -5.11
C VAL A 73 21.60 3.27 -3.91
N SER A 74 20.42 3.84 -4.17
CA SER A 74 19.43 4.13 -3.15
C SER A 74 18.59 2.89 -2.79
N LEU A 75 17.82 2.96 -1.71
CA LEU A 75 16.87 1.90 -1.37
C LEU A 75 15.84 1.73 -2.50
N ARG A 76 15.39 2.84 -3.11
CA ARG A 76 14.47 2.81 -4.25
C ARG A 76 15.08 2.09 -5.47
N ASP A 77 16.36 2.34 -5.79
CA ASP A 77 17.03 1.64 -6.88
C ASP A 77 17.14 0.14 -6.61
N PHE A 78 17.40 -0.23 -5.35
CA PHE A 78 17.39 -1.65 -4.97
C PHE A 78 16.04 -2.29 -5.23
N TYR A 79 14.93 -1.66 -4.82
CA TYR A 79 13.58 -2.18 -5.05
C TYR A 79 13.28 -2.36 -6.54
N ILE A 80 13.59 -1.34 -7.34
CA ILE A 80 13.34 -1.39 -8.79
C ILE A 80 14.13 -2.52 -9.42
N ARG A 81 15.43 -2.61 -9.16
CA ARG A 81 16.27 -3.66 -9.74
C ARG A 81 15.90 -5.05 -9.25
N PHE A 82 15.61 -5.18 -7.96
CA PHE A 82 15.21 -6.48 -7.41
C PHE A 82 13.86 -6.94 -7.99
N SER A 83 12.89 -6.05 -8.18
CA SER A 83 11.62 -6.40 -8.76
C SER A 83 11.70 -6.57 -10.28
N GLU A 84 12.17 -5.54 -11.01
CA GLU A 84 12.05 -5.47 -12.46
C GLU A 84 13.15 -6.22 -13.20
N ASP A 85 14.40 -6.19 -12.67
CA ASP A 85 15.53 -6.81 -13.35
C ASP A 85 15.77 -8.27 -12.90
N PHE A 86 15.25 -8.65 -11.71
CA PHE A 86 15.52 -9.96 -11.15
C PHE A 86 14.26 -10.81 -10.94
N MET A 87 13.33 -10.40 -10.06
CA MET A 87 12.20 -11.26 -9.67
C MET A 87 11.19 -11.46 -10.80
N LYS A 88 10.70 -10.40 -11.44
CA LYS A 88 9.69 -10.49 -12.50
C LYS A 88 10.16 -11.27 -13.73
N PRO A 89 11.40 -11.08 -14.24
CA PRO A 89 11.89 -11.87 -15.36
C PRO A 89 11.99 -13.37 -15.07
N LEU A 90 12.20 -13.76 -13.82
CA LEU A 90 12.33 -15.17 -13.43
C LEU A 90 10.99 -15.83 -13.06
N MET A 91 10.08 -15.08 -12.42
CA MET A 91 8.91 -15.63 -11.74
C MET A 91 7.59 -15.12 -12.33
N GLY A 92 7.64 -14.16 -13.26
CA GLY A 92 6.48 -13.52 -13.86
C GLY A 92 6.05 -12.22 -13.18
N ASP A 93 5.33 -11.38 -13.94
CA ASP A 93 4.95 -10.01 -13.53
C ASP A 93 4.01 -9.95 -12.32
N GLY A 94 3.28 -11.04 -12.03
CA GLY A 94 2.37 -11.15 -10.89
C GLY A 94 3.02 -11.61 -9.59
N ILE A 95 4.34 -11.87 -9.56
CA ILE A 95 5.01 -12.55 -8.44
C ILE A 95 4.75 -11.88 -7.08
N PHE A 96 4.76 -10.56 -7.00
CA PHE A 96 4.55 -9.87 -5.72
C PHE A 96 3.09 -9.95 -5.25
N GLY A 97 2.12 -10.04 -6.18
CA GLY A 97 0.74 -10.36 -5.86
C GLY A 97 0.59 -11.75 -5.24
N HIS A 98 1.20 -12.77 -5.85
CA HIS A 98 1.23 -14.13 -5.29
C HIS A 98 1.90 -14.18 -3.90
N LEU A 99 3.02 -13.48 -3.72
CA LEU A 99 3.71 -13.45 -2.42
C LEU A 99 2.89 -12.72 -1.33
N ALA A 100 2.20 -11.63 -1.69
CA ALA A 100 1.34 -10.91 -0.78
C ALA A 100 0.06 -11.68 -0.42
N ALA A 101 -0.44 -12.53 -1.32
CA ALA A 101 -1.73 -13.22 -1.19
C ALA A 101 -1.83 -14.07 0.06
N LYS A 102 -0.81 -14.86 0.39
CA LYS A 102 -0.81 -15.72 1.58
C LYS A 102 -1.05 -14.91 2.85
N ARG A 103 -0.28 -13.84 3.04
CA ARG A 103 -0.39 -12.98 4.22
C ARG A 103 -1.73 -12.24 4.25
N THR A 104 -2.17 -11.75 3.10
CA THR A 104 -3.48 -11.09 2.95
C THR A 104 -4.61 -12.03 3.32
N HIS A 105 -4.59 -13.27 2.81
CA HIS A 105 -5.62 -14.26 3.12
C HIS A 105 -5.66 -14.61 4.61
N GLU A 106 -4.50 -14.83 5.25
CA GLU A 106 -4.43 -15.08 6.69
C GLU A 106 -5.05 -13.95 7.51
N LEU A 107 -4.77 -12.69 7.13
CA LEU A 107 -5.29 -11.51 7.83
C LEU A 107 -6.78 -11.29 7.56
N LEU A 108 -7.27 -11.58 6.36
CA LEU A 108 -8.70 -11.49 6.01
C LEU A 108 -9.58 -12.44 6.83
N GLN A 109 -9.03 -13.56 7.29
CA GLN A 109 -9.73 -14.47 8.22
C GLN A 109 -9.90 -13.84 9.62
N LEU A 110 -9.09 -12.83 9.95
CA LEU A 110 -9.10 -12.16 11.26
C LEU A 110 -9.84 -10.83 11.22
N GLY A 111 -9.98 -10.21 10.05
CA GLY A 111 -10.61 -8.90 9.88
C GLY A 111 -10.33 -8.27 8.52
N ASN A 112 -10.36 -6.94 8.47
CA ASN A 112 -10.18 -6.17 7.24
C ASN A 112 -8.69 -6.03 6.90
N VAL A 113 -8.38 -5.92 5.60
CA VAL A 113 -7.03 -5.73 5.10
C VAL A 113 -6.98 -4.59 4.09
N VAL A 114 -5.94 -3.77 4.18
CA VAL A 114 -5.63 -2.74 3.20
C VAL A 114 -4.25 -2.97 2.60
N VAL A 115 -4.19 -3.09 1.26
CA VAL A 115 -2.95 -3.14 0.48
C VAL A 115 -2.63 -1.74 -0.02
N THR A 116 -1.56 -1.12 0.51
CA THR A 116 -1.31 0.32 0.37
C THR A 116 -0.46 0.71 -0.84
N ASP A 117 0.11 -0.25 -1.55
CA ASP A 117 1.01 -0.04 -2.69
C ASP A 117 0.66 -0.89 -3.92
N CYS A 118 -0.64 -1.12 -4.15
CA CYS A 118 -1.13 -1.83 -5.33
C CYS A 118 -0.83 -1.01 -6.59
N GLY A 119 0.29 -1.31 -7.26
CA GLY A 119 0.86 -0.48 -8.32
C GLY A 119 0.81 -1.06 -9.73
N PHE A 120 0.45 -2.34 -9.89
CA PHE A 120 0.47 -3.03 -11.17
C PHE A 120 -0.73 -3.96 -11.34
N ASN A 121 -1.37 -3.94 -12.52
CA ASN A 121 -2.51 -4.79 -12.85
C ASN A 121 -2.22 -6.28 -12.66
N ARG A 122 -1.04 -6.75 -13.06
CA ARG A 122 -0.65 -8.16 -12.96
C ARG A 122 -0.48 -8.62 -11.51
N GLU A 123 0.04 -7.75 -10.64
CA GLU A 123 0.16 -8.04 -9.21
C GLU A 123 -1.21 -8.04 -8.52
N ALA A 124 -2.07 -7.06 -8.87
CA ALA A 124 -3.43 -7.02 -8.38
C ALA A 124 -4.22 -8.27 -8.77
N GLN A 125 -4.18 -8.65 -10.06
CA GLN A 125 -4.83 -9.86 -10.56
C GLN A 125 -4.35 -11.12 -9.84
N ALA A 126 -3.02 -11.29 -9.70
CA ALA A 126 -2.45 -12.45 -9.03
C ALA A 126 -2.87 -12.55 -7.56
N LEU A 127 -2.96 -11.41 -6.87
CA LEU A 127 -3.48 -11.35 -5.51
C LEU A 127 -4.94 -11.78 -5.46
N LEU A 128 -5.79 -11.25 -6.36
CA LEU A 128 -7.21 -11.55 -6.41
C LEU A 128 -7.49 -13.01 -6.76
N ASP A 129 -6.74 -13.58 -7.71
CA ASP A 129 -6.85 -14.99 -8.10
C ASP A 129 -6.61 -15.93 -6.92
N GLU A 130 -5.65 -15.60 -6.04
CA GLU A 130 -5.31 -16.42 -4.86
C GLU A 130 -6.29 -16.22 -3.68
N ILE A 131 -6.84 -15.01 -3.53
CA ILE A 131 -7.80 -14.70 -2.46
C ILE A 131 -9.16 -15.32 -2.76
N GLY A 132 -9.54 -15.40 -4.05
CA GLY A 132 -10.83 -15.92 -4.48
C GLY A 132 -12.00 -14.97 -4.18
N GLU A 133 -13.22 -15.50 -4.33
CA GLU A 133 -14.46 -14.72 -4.24
C GLU A 133 -15.06 -14.66 -2.82
N ASP A 134 -14.37 -15.22 -1.82
CA ASP A 134 -14.89 -15.33 -0.45
C ASP A 134 -14.88 -14.00 0.33
N PHE A 135 -14.29 -12.94 -0.23
CA PHE A 135 -14.13 -11.65 0.43
C PHE A 135 -14.64 -10.51 -0.43
N GLU A 136 -15.13 -9.47 0.22
CA GLU A 136 -15.53 -8.25 -0.46
C GLU A 136 -14.30 -7.40 -0.76
N VAL A 137 -14.09 -7.07 -2.04
CA VAL A 137 -12.90 -6.34 -2.51
C VAL A 137 -13.29 -4.96 -3.03
N TRP A 138 -12.53 -3.94 -2.66
CA TRP A 138 -12.68 -2.57 -3.13
C TRP A 138 -11.36 -2.00 -3.63
N GLY A 139 -11.42 -1.25 -4.72
CA GLY A 139 -10.31 -0.44 -5.22
C GLY A 139 -10.44 1.02 -4.76
N ILE A 140 -9.32 1.64 -4.39
CA ILE A 140 -9.26 3.08 -4.14
C ILE A 140 -8.15 3.67 -4.98
N THR A 141 -8.48 4.66 -5.82
CA THR A 141 -7.48 5.46 -6.54
C THR A 141 -7.32 6.80 -5.85
N VAL A 142 -6.10 7.13 -5.43
CA VAL A 142 -5.80 8.42 -4.80
C VAL A 142 -5.19 9.36 -5.84
N GLU A 143 -5.86 10.46 -6.12
CA GLU A 143 -5.44 11.48 -7.05
C GLU A 143 -5.04 12.77 -6.33
N ARG A 144 -4.06 13.49 -6.87
CA ARG A 144 -3.61 14.78 -6.36
C ARG A 144 -3.13 15.66 -7.49
N ASP A 145 -3.56 16.91 -7.47
CA ASP A 145 -3.12 17.94 -8.44
C ASP A 145 -1.60 18.11 -8.43
N GLY A 146 -1.02 18.18 -9.63
CA GLY A 146 0.43 18.30 -9.80
C GLY A 146 1.20 17.00 -9.66
N CYS A 147 0.57 15.89 -9.28
CA CYS A 147 1.15 14.56 -9.38
C CYS A 147 0.96 13.99 -10.79
N THR A 148 1.89 13.17 -11.22
CA THR A 148 1.84 12.49 -12.53
C THR A 148 2.21 11.03 -12.36
N TRP A 149 1.63 10.18 -13.20
CA TRP A 149 2.05 8.81 -13.32
C TRP A 149 3.50 8.76 -13.82
N ASP A 150 4.29 7.89 -13.25
CA ASP A 150 5.62 7.54 -13.76
C ASP A 150 5.49 6.54 -14.95
N SER A 151 6.43 5.64 -15.13
CA SER A 151 6.35 4.60 -16.16
C SER A 151 5.27 3.52 -15.90
N ARG A 152 4.60 3.58 -14.75
CA ARG A 152 3.53 2.65 -14.37
C ARG A 152 2.19 3.18 -14.85
N GLU A 153 1.35 2.28 -15.35
CA GLU A 153 -0.04 2.58 -15.64
C GLU A 153 -0.88 2.47 -14.36
N PRO A 154 -1.97 3.24 -14.23
CA PRO A 154 -2.90 3.06 -13.14
C PRO A 154 -3.47 1.63 -13.13
N VAL A 155 -3.79 1.11 -11.95
CA VAL A 155 -4.50 -0.16 -11.84
C VAL A 155 -5.91 0.03 -12.40
N ASP A 156 -6.24 -0.77 -13.39
CA ASP A 156 -7.56 -0.78 -14.02
C ASP A 156 -8.51 -1.67 -13.21
N PHE A 157 -9.10 -1.11 -12.15
CA PHE A 157 -10.05 -1.82 -11.30
C PHE A 157 -11.31 -2.27 -12.05
N TRP A 158 -11.69 -1.56 -13.14
CA TRP A 158 -12.79 -1.97 -13.99
C TRP A 158 -12.48 -3.29 -14.73
N ALA A 159 -11.30 -3.39 -15.32
CA ALA A 159 -10.86 -4.62 -16.01
C ALA A 159 -10.66 -5.79 -15.02
N LEU A 160 -10.41 -5.49 -13.75
CA LEU A 160 -10.30 -6.48 -12.66
C LEU A 160 -11.66 -6.84 -12.03
N GLU A 161 -12.76 -6.26 -12.52
CA GLU A 161 -14.12 -6.43 -11.96
C GLU A 161 -14.22 -6.03 -10.47
N VAL A 162 -13.38 -5.10 -10.03
CA VAL A 162 -13.35 -4.59 -8.64
C VAL A 162 -14.07 -3.25 -8.58
N PRO A 163 -15.12 -3.10 -7.76
CA PRO A 163 -15.74 -1.79 -7.50
C PRO A 163 -14.69 -0.83 -6.94
N SER A 164 -14.70 0.42 -7.41
CA SER A 164 -13.65 1.36 -7.04
C SER A 164 -14.15 2.77 -6.77
N ILE A 165 -13.40 3.48 -5.96
CA ILE A 165 -13.65 4.85 -5.50
C ILE A 165 -12.41 5.70 -5.83
N VAL A 166 -12.63 6.95 -6.23
CA VAL A 166 -11.57 7.94 -6.39
C VAL A 166 -11.58 8.88 -5.18
N ILE A 167 -10.42 9.05 -4.55
CA ILE A 167 -10.20 10.03 -3.49
C ILE A 167 -9.31 11.14 -4.05
N GLU A 168 -9.86 12.35 -4.16
CA GLU A 168 -9.12 13.55 -4.52
C GLU A 168 -8.45 14.14 -3.28
N ASN A 169 -7.11 14.12 -3.24
CA ASN A 169 -6.30 14.64 -2.14
C ASN A 169 -5.69 16.00 -2.48
N ASN A 170 -6.54 16.99 -2.72
CA ASN A 170 -6.14 18.35 -3.10
C ASN A 170 -6.21 19.35 -1.93
N GLY A 171 -6.76 18.93 -0.81
CA GLY A 171 -6.99 19.76 0.37
C GLY A 171 -5.94 19.62 1.47
N SER A 172 -6.33 20.01 2.66
CA SER A 172 -5.56 19.83 3.90
C SER A 172 -5.58 18.36 4.37
N VAL A 173 -4.77 18.05 5.38
CA VAL A 173 -4.77 16.72 6.00
C VAL A 173 -6.11 16.45 6.66
N GLU A 174 -6.70 17.45 7.32
CA GLU A 174 -7.98 17.35 7.99
C GLU A 174 -9.14 17.08 7.00
N GLU A 175 -9.09 17.71 5.81
CA GLU A 175 -10.06 17.43 4.74
C GLU A 175 -9.90 16.00 4.21
N LEU A 176 -8.67 15.53 4.04
CA LEU A 176 -8.42 14.15 3.64
C LEU A 176 -8.93 13.14 4.69
N GLU A 177 -8.70 13.41 5.98
CA GLU A 177 -9.22 12.60 7.08
C GLU A 177 -10.74 12.50 7.02
N GLN A 178 -11.42 13.62 6.81
CA GLN A 178 -12.87 13.65 6.68
C GLN A 178 -13.36 12.83 5.48
N ILE A 179 -12.75 13.00 4.30
CA ILE A 179 -13.09 12.24 3.09
C ILE A 179 -12.93 10.74 3.33
N VAL A 180 -11.83 10.32 3.96
CA VAL A 180 -11.61 8.90 4.25
C VAL A 180 -12.65 8.34 5.21
N VAL A 181 -13.04 9.10 6.22
CA VAL A 181 -14.12 8.70 7.15
C VAL A 181 -15.45 8.55 6.42
N GLU A 182 -15.81 9.51 5.58
CA GLU A 182 -17.03 9.48 4.77
C GLU A 182 -17.05 8.26 3.84
N VAL A 183 -15.96 7.98 3.14
CA VAL A 183 -15.80 6.77 2.31
C VAL A 183 -15.97 5.49 3.13
N CYS A 184 -15.35 5.42 4.32
CA CYS A 184 -15.50 4.26 5.18
C CYS A 184 -16.93 4.09 5.72
N GLN A 185 -17.63 5.17 5.98
CA GLN A 185 -19.05 5.13 6.40
C GLN A 185 -19.96 4.67 5.26
N GLU A 186 -19.79 5.24 4.08
CA GLU A 186 -20.68 5.00 2.93
C GLU A 186 -20.50 3.59 2.35
N HIS A 187 -19.25 3.14 2.22
CA HIS A 187 -18.96 1.91 1.48
C HIS A 187 -18.60 0.71 2.38
N PHE A 188 -18.09 0.95 3.59
CA PHE A 188 -17.61 -0.14 4.46
C PHE A 188 -18.42 -0.28 5.77
N GLY A 189 -19.52 0.47 5.89
CA GLY A 189 -20.49 0.31 6.99
C GLY A 189 -19.99 0.75 8.36
N ILE A 190 -19.02 1.65 8.43
CA ILE A 190 -18.54 2.22 9.70
C ILE A 190 -19.58 3.18 10.26
N THR A 191 -19.81 3.14 11.57
CA THR A 191 -20.80 3.97 12.26
C THR A 191 -20.22 5.08 13.13
N CYS A 192 -18.87 5.17 13.25
CA CYS A 192 -18.24 6.22 14.07
C CYS A 192 -18.25 7.58 13.35
N SER A 193 -18.38 8.67 14.11
CA SER A 193 -18.33 10.04 13.58
C SER A 193 -16.89 10.51 13.39
N TYR A 194 -16.69 11.45 12.46
CA TYR A 194 -15.40 12.11 12.26
C TYR A 194 -14.87 12.79 13.56
N ASP A 195 -15.76 13.42 14.32
CA ASP A 195 -15.38 14.08 15.58
C ASP A 195 -14.81 13.11 16.60
N TRP A 196 -15.37 11.90 16.68
CA TRP A 196 -14.80 10.86 17.55
C TRP A 196 -13.41 10.41 17.09
N ILE A 197 -13.24 10.17 15.79
CA ILE A 197 -11.95 9.78 15.21
C ILE A 197 -10.89 10.89 15.45
N LYS A 198 -11.28 12.14 15.27
CA LYS A 198 -10.40 13.29 15.49
C LYS A 198 -9.94 13.40 16.95
N SER A 199 -10.83 13.16 17.92
CA SER A 199 -10.46 13.16 19.33
C SER A 199 -9.44 12.08 19.69
N GLU A 200 -9.58 10.90 19.10
CA GLU A 200 -8.63 9.79 19.29
C GLU A 200 -7.27 10.07 18.62
N LEU A 201 -7.25 10.67 17.43
CA LEU A 201 -6.01 11.00 16.70
C LEU A 201 -5.24 12.15 17.37
N SER A 202 -5.93 13.12 17.99
CA SER A 202 -5.30 14.25 18.69
C SER A 202 -4.77 13.91 20.08
N GLY A 203 -5.14 12.75 20.62
CA GLY A 203 -4.73 12.33 21.97
C GLY A 203 -5.40 13.14 23.11
N ASP A 204 -6.50 13.84 22.81
CA ASP A 204 -7.27 14.65 23.74
C ASP A 204 -8.33 13.78 24.47
N VAL A 205 -7.89 12.70 25.15
CA VAL A 205 -8.72 11.93 26.09
C VAL A 205 -8.06 11.86 27.44
#